data_e83f29704ab395215a4d3c1fe4ccbb5f
#
_entry.id   e83f29704ab395215a4d3c1fe4ccbb5f
#
_cell.length_a   1.000
_cell.length_b   1.000
_cell.length_c   1.000
_cell.angle_alpha   90.00
_cell.angle_beta   90.00
_cell.angle_gamma   90.00
#
_symmetry.space_group_name_H-M   'P 1'
#
loop_
_entity.id
_entity.type
_entity.pdbx_description
1 polymer ?
#
loop_
_entity_poly.entity_id
_entity_poly.type
_entity_poly.pdbx_seq_one_letter_code
_entity_poly.pdbx_strand_id
1 'polypeptide(L)'
;LIVPPCINKFYVLDLQPENSFVRHAVEQGFSVFLVSWRNPLASDTDGIDTATWEDYLQEGVLAAVQVVQDISRHERINALGFCVGGTLLASALALAHARGDHPVESLTLLTTLLDFEETGVLDVFVDETHAQARERQLGHGGLMSGRELATTFSFLRPSELVWNYVVGNYLQGQSPPAFDLLFWNSDGTNLPGPF
;
A
#
# COMPACT_ATOMS: atom_id res chain seq x y z
N LEU A 1 -12.07 -10.03 -0.03
CA LEU A 1 -10.81 -9.58 0.58
C LEU A 1 -10.34 -8.30 -0.11
N ILE A 2 -9.96 -7.29 0.65
CA ILE A 2 -9.33 -6.06 0.15
C ILE A 2 -7.89 -6.01 0.64
N VAL A 3 -6.95 -5.85 -0.29
CA VAL A 3 -5.51 -5.70 -0.01
C VAL A 3 -5.10 -4.26 -0.34
N PRO A 4 -5.01 -3.38 0.67
CA PRO A 4 -4.59 -1.99 0.51
C PRO A 4 -3.07 -1.89 0.39
N PRO A 5 -2.51 -0.71 0.03
CA PRO A 5 -1.06 -0.50 0.06
C PRO A 5 -0.47 -0.76 1.44
N CYS A 6 0.72 -1.37 1.46
CA CYS A 6 1.50 -1.56 2.70
C CYS A 6 2.26 -0.29 3.13
N ILE A 7 2.38 0.69 2.25
CA ILE A 7 3.08 1.96 2.48
C ILE A 7 2.22 3.02 3.22
N ASN A 8 0.91 2.79 3.29
CA ASN A 8 -0.06 3.67 3.95
C ASN A 8 -1.00 2.85 4.83
N LYS A 9 -1.76 3.54 5.66
CA LYS A 9 -2.78 2.90 6.50
C LYS A 9 -4.02 2.54 5.70
N PHE A 10 -4.57 1.37 6.00
CA PHE A 10 -5.71 0.75 5.33
C PHE A 10 -6.99 1.62 5.32
N TYR A 11 -7.16 2.47 6.32
CA TYR A 11 -8.41 3.20 6.55
C TYR A 11 -8.72 4.30 5.54
N VAL A 12 -7.86 4.54 4.55
CA VAL A 12 -8.20 5.40 3.40
C VAL A 12 -9.46 4.92 2.67
N LEU A 13 -9.75 3.63 2.73
CA LEU A 13 -10.94 3.02 2.14
C LEU A 13 -12.17 3.05 3.07
N ASP A 14 -12.01 3.58 4.29
CA ASP A 14 -13.04 3.62 5.32
C ASP A 14 -12.85 4.83 6.25
N LEU A 15 -12.71 6.02 5.68
CA LEU A 15 -12.40 7.25 6.42
C LEU A 15 -13.58 7.74 7.26
N GLN A 16 -14.75 7.79 6.65
CA GLN A 16 -16.00 8.26 7.27
C GLN A 16 -17.21 7.72 6.51
N PRO A 17 -18.40 7.71 7.11
CA PRO A 17 -19.58 7.06 6.51
C PRO A 17 -19.92 7.52 5.09
N GLU A 18 -19.67 8.79 4.77
CA GLU A 18 -20.03 9.40 3.50
C GLU A 18 -19.09 9.02 2.36
N ASN A 19 -17.86 8.61 2.66
CA ASN A 19 -16.84 8.23 1.69
C ASN A 19 -16.15 6.89 2.03
N SER A 20 -16.89 5.97 2.67
CA SER A 20 -16.41 4.61 2.96
C SER A 20 -16.71 3.67 1.81
N PHE A 21 -15.67 3.15 1.15
CA PHE A 21 -15.78 2.06 0.20
C PHE A 21 -16.23 0.75 0.89
N VAL A 22 -15.71 0.50 2.10
CA VAL A 22 -16.07 -0.67 2.90
C VAL A 22 -17.56 -0.67 3.22
N ARG A 23 -18.07 0.45 3.70
CA ARG A 23 -19.52 0.61 3.98
C ARG A 23 -20.35 0.36 2.73
N HIS A 24 -19.99 0.98 1.61
CA HIS A 24 -20.69 0.78 0.35
C HIS A 24 -20.75 -0.70 -0.03
N ALA A 25 -19.63 -1.43 0.03
CA ALA A 25 -19.60 -2.84 -0.30
C ALA A 25 -20.47 -3.67 0.65
N VAL A 26 -20.46 -3.39 1.95
CA VAL A 26 -21.32 -4.06 2.95
C VAL A 26 -22.81 -3.79 2.66
N GLU A 27 -23.18 -2.56 2.32
CA GLU A 27 -24.55 -2.19 1.96
C GLU A 27 -25.02 -2.89 0.65
N GLN A 28 -24.09 -3.29 -0.23
CA GLN A 28 -24.35 -4.11 -1.40
C GLN A 28 -24.41 -5.61 -1.10
N GLY A 29 -24.29 -6.02 0.16
CA GLY A 29 -24.44 -7.41 0.59
C GLY A 29 -23.14 -8.21 0.63
N PHE A 30 -21.98 -7.59 0.48
CA PHE A 30 -20.69 -8.27 0.61
C PHE A 30 -20.26 -8.38 2.08
N SER A 31 -19.65 -9.52 2.43
CA SER A 31 -18.83 -9.62 3.62
C SER A 31 -17.43 -9.10 3.28
N VAL A 32 -16.98 -8.05 3.97
CA VAL A 32 -15.73 -7.36 3.65
C VAL A 32 -14.66 -7.69 4.68
N PHE A 33 -13.49 -8.08 4.19
CA PHE A 33 -12.27 -8.29 4.96
C PHE A 33 -11.20 -7.36 4.41
N LEU A 34 -10.65 -6.52 5.25
CA LEU A 34 -9.66 -5.51 4.88
C LEU A 34 -8.35 -5.80 5.61
N VAL A 35 -7.27 -5.99 4.84
CA VAL A 35 -5.94 -6.22 5.41
C VAL A 35 -5.44 -4.96 6.12
N SER A 36 -4.99 -5.10 7.34
CA SER A 36 -4.26 -4.07 8.08
C SER A 36 -2.80 -4.47 8.19
N TRP A 37 -1.96 -3.85 7.37
CA TRP A 37 -0.52 -4.12 7.40
C TRP A 37 0.10 -3.64 8.70
N ARG A 38 0.98 -4.46 9.27
CA ARG A 38 1.81 -4.05 10.39
C ARG A 38 2.73 -2.91 9.97
N ASN A 39 2.89 -1.92 10.83
CA ASN A 39 3.90 -0.87 10.69
C ASN A 39 5.18 -1.30 11.42
N PRO A 40 6.26 -1.68 10.73
CA PRO A 40 7.52 -2.01 11.39
C PRO A 40 8.10 -0.82 12.14
N LEU A 41 8.56 -1.05 13.36
CA LEU A 41 9.18 -0.03 14.20
C LEU A 41 10.63 -0.39 14.50
N ALA A 42 11.48 0.62 14.69
CA ALA A 42 12.87 0.39 15.07
C ALA A 42 13.04 -0.29 16.45
N SER A 43 11.98 -0.31 17.25
CA SER A 43 11.94 -1.02 18.53
C SER A 43 11.55 -2.50 18.42
N ASP A 44 11.09 -2.95 17.25
CA ASP A 44 10.71 -4.34 17.04
C ASP A 44 11.95 -5.23 17.04
N THR A 45 11.83 -6.40 17.68
CA THR A 45 12.95 -7.34 17.89
C THR A 45 12.68 -8.71 17.29
N ASP A 46 11.62 -8.84 16.51
CA ASP A 46 11.16 -10.10 15.91
C ASP A 46 11.61 -10.31 14.45
N GLY A 47 12.51 -9.45 13.97
CA GLY A 47 13.08 -9.54 12.62
C GLY A 47 12.21 -8.99 11.51
N ILE A 48 11.14 -8.26 11.82
CA ILE A 48 10.27 -7.66 10.79
C ILE A 48 11.03 -6.71 9.85
N ASP A 49 12.12 -6.10 10.31
CA ASP A 49 12.98 -5.21 9.53
C ASP A 49 13.77 -5.92 8.42
N THR A 50 13.78 -7.24 8.43
CA THR A 50 14.39 -8.09 7.38
C THR A 50 13.35 -8.77 6.48
N ALA A 51 12.06 -8.49 6.67
CA ALA A 51 11.01 -9.07 5.84
C ALA A 51 11.16 -8.67 4.37
N THR A 52 10.98 -9.64 3.51
CA THR A 52 11.14 -9.52 2.06
C THR A 52 9.80 -9.36 1.35
N TRP A 53 9.83 -9.05 0.06
CA TRP A 53 8.64 -9.11 -0.80
C TRP A 53 7.95 -10.48 -0.71
N GLU A 54 8.71 -11.58 -0.70
CA GLU A 54 8.13 -12.92 -0.60
C GLU A 54 7.40 -13.14 0.72
N ASP A 55 7.91 -12.63 1.84
CA ASP A 55 7.24 -12.72 3.14
C ASP A 55 5.88 -11.99 3.11
N TYR A 56 5.82 -10.83 2.47
CA TYR A 56 4.56 -10.11 2.26
C TYR A 56 3.56 -10.89 1.39
N LEU A 57 4.04 -11.63 0.38
CA LEU A 57 3.18 -12.49 -0.43
C LEU A 57 2.65 -13.69 0.37
N GLN A 58 3.55 -14.39 1.08
CA GLN A 58 3.20 -15.65 1.75
C GLN A 58 2.45 -15.41 3.07
N GLU A 59 3.07 -14.65 3.98
CA GLU A 59 2.57 -14.46 5.34
C GLU A 59 1.56 -13.30 5.43
N GLY A 60 1.55 -12.41 4.44
CA GLY A 60 0.59 -11.34 4.35
C GLY A 60 -0.61 -11.71 3.49
N VAL A 61 -0.44 -11.74 2.16
CA VAL A 61 -1.56 -11.87 1.22
C VAL A 61 -2.16 -13.28 1.22
N LEU A 62 -1.34 -14.32 1.03
CA LEU A 62 -1.87 -15.71 0.94
C LEU A 62 -2.42 -16.17 2.29
N ALA A 63 -1.80 -15.78 3.39
CA ALA A 63 -2.35 -16.04 4.72
C ALA A 63 -3.71 -15.34 4.92
N ALA A 64 -3.86 -14.09 4.47
CA ALA A 64 -5.14 -13.39 4.53
C ALA A 64 -6.23 -14.07 3.66
N VAL A 65 -5.86 -14.54 2.47
CA VAL A 65 -6.75 -15.33 1.60
C VAL A 65 -7.26 -16.57 2.33
N GLN A 66 -6.34 -17.35 2.94
CA GLN A 66 -6.70 -18.55 3.68
C GLN A 66 -7.64 -18.25 4.86
N VAL A 67 -7.35 -17.21 5.62
CA VAL A 67 -8.22 -16.79 6.76
C VAL A 67 -9.63 -16.44 6.26
N VAL A 68 -9.74 -15.71 5.14
CA VAL A 68 -11.06 -15.36 4.58
C VAL A 68 -11.80 -16.59 4.07
N GLN A 69 -11.12 -17.54 3.42
CA GLN A 69 -11.70 -18.82 3.01
C GLN A 69 -12.23 -19.59 4.24
N ASP A 70 -11.45 -19.67 5.31
CA ASP A 70 -11.82 -20.39 6.53
C ASP A 70 -13.03 -19.77 7.23
N ILE A 71 -13.10 -18.43 7.28
CA ILE A 71 -14.21 -17.72 7.92
C ILE A 71 -15.46 -17.79 7.05
N SER A 72 -15.34 -17.53 5.76
CA SER A 72 -16.47 -17.48 4.82
C SER A 72 -16.99 -18.84 4.41
N ARG A 73 -16.19 -19.90 4.61
CA ARG A 73 -16.46 -21.27 4.14
C ARG A 73 -16.59 -21.39 2.62
N HIS A 74 -15.91 -20.53 1.89
CA HIS A 74 -15.82 -20.55 0.44
C HIS A 74 -14.41 -20.94 0.00
N GLU A 75 -14.30 -21.87 -0.94
CA GLU A 75 -13.01 -22.26 -1.52
C GLU A 75 -12.40 -21.15 -2.39
N ARG A 76 -13.26 -20.33 -2.99
CA ARG A 76 -12.85 -19.19 -3.82
C ARG A 76 -13.52 -17.91 -3.35
N ILE A 77 -12.77 -16.84 -3.29
CA ILE A 77 -13.22 -15.54 -2.79
C ILE A 77 -13.04 -14.45 -3.85
N ASN A 78 -13.79 -13.36 -3.73
CA ASN A 78 -13.51 -12.17 -4.51
C ASN A 78 -12.38 -11.38 -3.84
N ALA A 79 -11.42 -10.89 -4.63
CA ALA A 79 -10.29 -10.12 -4.13
C ALA A 79 -10.16 -8.78 -4.86
N LEU A 80 -9.82 -7.74 -4.10
CA LEU A 80 -9.56 -6.40 -4.60
C LEU A 80 -8.19 -5.94 -4.10
N GLY A 81 -7.33 -5.52 -5.01
CA GLY A 81 -6.04 -4.93 -4.71
C GLY A 81 -6.02 -3.44 -5.05
N PHE A 82 -5.50 -2.64 -4.15
CA PHE A 82 -5.38 -1.19 -4.34
C PHE A 82 -3.91 -0.76 -4.33
N CYS A 83 -3.48 -0.07 -5.40
CA CYS A 83 -2.13 0.47 -5.57
C CYS A 83 -1.08 -0.66 -5.43
N VAL A 84 -0.01 -0.50 -4.67
CA VAL A 84 1.00 -1.54 -4.42
C VAL A 84 0.39 -2.79 -3.75
N GLY A 85 -0.72 -2.66 -3.02
CA GLY A 85 -1.48 -3.81 -2.53
C GLY A 85 -2.05 -4.66 -3.67
N GLY A 86 -2.40 -4.04 -4.80
CA GLY A 86 -2.79 -4.76 -6.01
C GLY A 86 -1.62 -5.49 -6.66
N THR A 87 -0.44 -4.88 -6.66
CA THR A 87 0.81 -5.52 -7.15
C THR A 87 1.15 -6.75 -6.29
N LEU A 88 1.10 -6.61 -4.95
CA LEU A 88 1.27 -7.73 -4.02
C LEU A 88 0.23 -8.84 -4.25
N LEU A 89 -1.05 -8.47 -4.36
CA LEU A 89 -2.12 -9.43 -4.59
C LEU A 89 -1.95 -10.18 -5.92
N ALA A 90 -1.68 -9.49 -7.01
CA ALA A 90 -1.47 -10.10 -8.31
C ALA A 90 -0.26 -11.04 -8.30
N SER A 91 0.86 -10.64 -7.67
CA SER A 91 2.06 -11.46 -7.52
C SER A 91 1.76 -12.72 -6.68
N ALA A 92 1.06 -12.58 -5.56
CA ALA A 92 0.68 -13.71 -4.70
C ALA A 92 -0.24 -14.69 -5.43
N LEU A 93 -1.21 -14.19 -6.19
CA LEU A 93 -2.11 -15.04 -6.98
C LEU A 93 -1.40 -15.72 -8.15
N ALA A 94 -0.43 -15.07 -8.79
CA ALA A 94 0.40 -15.69 -9.81
C ALA A 94 1.23 -16.85 -9.22
N LEU A 95 1.77 -16.65 -8.02
CA LEU A 95 2.49 -17.69 -7.27
C LEU A 95 1.57 -18.87 -6.89
N ALA A 96 0.36 -18.58 -6.38
CA ALA A 96 -0.64 -19.60 -6.08
C ALA A 96 -1.00 -20.41 -7.34
N HIS A 97 -1.27 -19.70 -8.44
CA HIS A 97 -1.59 -20.33 -9.73
C HIS A 97 -0.47 -21.25 -10.23
N ALA A 98 0.78 -20.84 -10.11
CA ALA A 98 1.94 -21.66 -10.49
C ALA A 98 2.06 -22.96 -9.64
N ARG A 99 1.48 -22.96 -8.44
CA ARG A 99 1.39 -24.13 -7.53
C ARG A 99 0.13 -24.98 -7.77
N GLY A 100 -0.74 -24.57 -8.70
CA GLY A 100 -2.00 -25.24 -9.01
C GLY A 100 -3.20 -24.79 -8.17
N ASP A 101 -3.03 -23.75 -7.34
CA ASP A 101 -4.08 -23.19 -6.51
C ASP A 101 -4.80 -22.02 -7.21
N HIS A 102 -6.12 -21.98 -7.09
CA HIS A 102 -6.98 -20.97 -7.68
C HIS A 102 -7.92 -20.37 -6.62
N PRO A 103 -7.40 -19.65 -5.61
CA PRO A 103 -8.19 -19.28 -4.43
C PRO A 103 -9.14 -18.11 -4.67
N VAL A 104 -9.12 -17.50 -5.86
CA VAL A 104 -9.88 -16.29 -6.18
C VAL A 104 -10.83 -16.55 -7.33
N GLU A 105 -12.09 -16.13 -7.17
CA GLU A 105 -13.13 -16.15 -8.21
C GLU A 105 -13.04 -14.93 -9.13
N SER A 106 -12.79 -13.75 -8.54
CA SER A 106 -12.63 -12.52 -9.29
C SER A 106 -11.52 -11.65 -8.67
N LEU A 107 -10.78 -10.97 -9.53
CA LEU A 107 -9.74 -10.03 -9.14
C LEU A 107 -10.09 -8.63 -9.66
N THR A 108 -10.20 -7.66 -8.76
CA THR A 108 -10.35 -6.26 -9.09
C THR A 108 -9.08 -5.52 -8.71
N LEU A 109 -8.53 -4.74 -9.63
CA LEU A 109 -7.33 -3.94 -9.41
C LEU A 109 -7.66 -2.45 -9.55
N LEU A 110 -7.37 -1.67 -8.52
CA LEU A 110 -7.54 -0.23 -8.50
C LEU A 110 -6.17 0.45 -8.49
N THR A 111 -5.91 1.30 -9.49
CA THR A 111 -4.66 2.09 -9.59
C THR A 111 -3.39 1.25 -9.34
N THR A 112 -3.37 0.03 -9.87
CA THR A 112 -2.31 -0.96 -9.68
C THR A 112 -1.34 -0.93 -10.84
N LEU A 113 -0.05 -0.90 -10.56
CA LEU A 113 1.02 -1.03 -11.53
C LEU A 113 1.49 -2.50 -11.56
N LEU A 114 1.43 -3.13 -12.73
CA LEU A 114 1.87 -4.51 -12.97
C LEU A 114 3.05 -4.60 -13.93
N ASP A 115 3.22 -3.60 -14.77
CA ASP A 115 4.35 -3.44 -15.67
C ASP A 115 5.13 -2.19 -15.27
N PHE A 116 6.43 -2.34 -15.06
CA PHE A 116 7.33 -1.29 -14.59
C PHE A 116 8.28 -0.80 -15.69
N GLU A 117 8.04 -1.15 -16.96
CA GLU A 117 8.88 -0.71 -18.07
C GLU A 117 8.77 0.80 -18.30
N GLU A 118 7.56 1.34 -18.18
CA GLU A 118 7.30 2.78 -18.29
C GLU A 118 6.58 3.29 -17.03
N THR A 119 7.33 3.76 -16.05
CA THR A 119 6.78 4.24 -14.78
C THR A 119 6.44 5.73 -14.76
N GLY A 120 6.62 6.41 -15.90
CA GLY A 120 6.28 7.82 -16.07
C GLY A 120 7.14 8.73 -15.17
N VAL A 121 6.50 9.62 -14.42
CA VAL A 121 7.22 10.57 -13.56
C VAL A 121 8.03 9.88 -12.45
N LEU A 122 7.75 8.63 -12.12
CA LEU A 122 8.52 7.87 -11.14
C LEU A 122 9.94 7.57 -11.60
N ASP A 123 10.20 7.55 -12.92
CA ASP A 123 11.55 7.32 -13.49
C ASP A 123 12.58 8.32 -12.95
N VAL A 124 12.15 9.52 -12.58
CA VAL A 124 13.03 10.56 -12.00
C VAL A 124 13.65 10.11 -10.67
N PHE A 125 13.00 9.19 -9.95
CA PHE A 125 13.45 8.68 -8.65
C PHE A 125 14.13 7.31 -8.74
N VAL A 126 14.14 6.70 -9.93
CA VAL A 126 14.67 5.35 -10.14
C VAL A 126 15.88 5.44 -11.08
N ASP A 127 17.07 5.47 -10.50
CA ASP A 127 18.32 5.31 -11.22
C ASP A 127 19.20 4.25 -10.56
N GLU A 128 20.10 3.67 -11.34
CA GLU A 128 21.00 2.58 -10.90
C GLU A 128 21.85 2.98 -9.68
N THR A 129 22.28 4.22 -9.62
CA THR A 129 23.12 4.73 -8.52
C THR A 129 22.32 4.80 -7.21
N HIS A 130 21.08 5.29 -7.29
CA HIS A 130 20.16 5.32 -6.16
C HIS A 130 19.78 3.91 -5.70
N ALA A 131 19.43 3.02 -6.64
CA ALA A 131 19.08 1.64 -6.33
C ALA A 131 20.22 0.93 -5.60
N GLN A 132 21.45 1.01 -6.11
CA GLN A 132 22.64 0.42 -5.48
C GLN A 132 22.98 1.05 -4.12
N ALA A 133 22.75 2.36 -3.94
CA ALA A 133 22.95 3.01 -2.65
C ALA A 133 21.93 2.52 -1.62
N ARG A 134 20.68 2.35 -2.00
CA ARG A 134 19.62 1.80 -1.15
C ARG A 134 19.86 0.34 -0.80
N GLU A 135 20.22 -0.48 -1.76
CA GLU A 135 20.56 -1.89 -1.52
C GLU A 135 21.70 -2.03 -0.52
N ARG A 136 22.74 -1.21 -0.64
CA ARG A 136 23.85 -1.20 0.35
C ARG A 136 23.43 -0.74 1.74
N GLN A 137 22.46 0.17 1.83
CA GLN A 137 21.98 0.73 3.09
C GLN A 137 20.99 -0.17 3.79
N LEU A 138 20.06 -0.77 3.06
CA LEU A 138 18.86 -1.43 3.58
C LEU A 138 18.74 -2.91 3.17
N GLY A 139 19.49 -3.36 2.17
CA GLY A 139 19.33 -4.72 1.60
C GLY A 139 19.62 -5.88 2.55
N HIS A 140 20.22 -5.62 3.71
CA HIS A 140 20.49 -6.60 4.76
C HIS A 140 19.64 -6.39 6.03
N GLY A 141 18.66 -5.49 5.98
CA GLY A 141 17.78 -5.14 7.10
C GLY A 141 17.75 -3.63 7.37
N GLY A 142 16.90 -3.25 8.30
CA GLY A 142 16.61 -1.87 8.63
C GLY A 142 15.26 -1.42 8.07
N LEU A 143 14.94 -0.16 8.24
CA LEU A 143 13.64 0.39 7.86
C LEU A 143 13.78 1.60 6.95
N MET A 144 13.03 1.59 5.85
CA MET A 144 12.70 2.80 5.11
C MET A 144 11.54 3.51 5.82
N SER A 145 11.74 4.76 6.21
CA SER A 145 10.73 5.48 6.97
C SER A 145 9.54 5.91 6.11
N GLY A 146 8.33 5.79 6.65
CA GLY A 146 7.13 6.29 6.00
C GLY A 146 7.17 7.78 5.69
N ARG A 147 7.93 8.56 6.47
CA ARG A 147 8.16 9.99 6.23
C ARG A 147 8.96 10.23 4.94
N GLU A 148 9.93 9.38 4.65
CA GLU A 148 10.72 9.46 3.42
C GLU A 148 9.86 9.18 2.19
N LEU A 149 9.02 8.14 2.27
CA LEU A 149 8.02 7.84 1.25
C LEU A 149 7.05 9.01 1.04
N ALA A 150 6.49 9.56 2.11
CA ALA A 150 5.58 10.71 2.02
C ALA A 150 6.24 11.92 1.36
N THR A 151 7.53 12.15 1.62
CA THR A 151 8.30 13.21 0.95
C THR A 151 8.40 12.95 -0.55
N THR A 152 8.75 11.74 -0.95
CA THR A 152 8.82 11.34 -2.38
C THR A 152 7.48 11.54 -3.07
N PHE A 153 6.37 11.10 -2.47
CA PHE A 153 5.03 11.31 -3.02
C PHE A 153 4.66 12.79 -3.15
N SER A 154 5.09 13.63 -2.22
CA SER A 154 4.86 15.08 -2.29
C SER A 154 5.54 15.72 -3.50
N PHE A 155 6.70 15.20 -3.92
CA PHE A 155 7.40 15.65 -5.12
C PHE A 155 6.78 15.16 -6.44
N LEU A 156 5.94 14.14 -6.43
CA LEU A 156 5.21 13.68 -7.62
C LEU A 156 4.12 14.68 -8.04
N ARG A 157 3.55 15.43 -7.08
CA ARG A 157 2.53 16.46 -7.31
C ARG A 157 2.88 17.77 -6.60
N PRO A 158 4.02 18.39 -6.91
CA PRO A 158 4.51 19.54 -6.18
C PRO A 158 3.58 20.75 -6.27
N SER A 159 2.88 20.92 -7.39
CA SER A 159 1.92 22.02 -7.57
C SER A 159 0.75 21.92 -6.58
N GLU A 160 0.21 20.74 -6.40
CA GLU A 160 -0.96 20.50 -5.55
C GLU A 160 -0.59 20.40 -4.06
N LEU A 161 0.49 19.68 -3.74
CA LEU A 161 0.84 19.31 -2.36
C LEU A 161 1.82 20.29 -1.69
N VAL A 162 2.49 21.14 -2.46
CA VAL A 162 3.47 22.12 -1.94
C VAL A 162 3.12 23.54 -2.39
N TRP A 163 3.14 23.79 -3.69
CA TRP A 163 3.05 25.16 -4.21
C TRP A 163 1.69 25.84 -3.97
N ASN A 164 0.58 25.12 -4.02
CA ASN A 164 -0.73 25.68 -3.69
C ASN A 164 -0.77 26.23 -2.26
N TYR A 165 -0.12 25.52 -1.30
CA TYR A 165 -0.03 26.00 0.08
C TYR A 165 0.93 27.21 0.21
N VAL A 166 2.08 27.15 -0.47
CA VAL A 166 3.01 28.29 -0.48
C VAL A 166 2.34 29.54 -1.04
N VAL A 167 1.71 29.45 -2.18
CA VAL A 167 1.04 30.58 -2.83
C VAL A 167 -0.17 31.04 -2.01
N GLY A 168 -1.08 30.14 -1.68
CA GLY A 168 -2.31 30.49 -0.96
C GLY A 168 -2.03 31.03 0.44
N ASN A 169 -1.22 30.34 1.22
CA ASN A 169 -1.05 30.68 2.62
C ASN A 169 0.03 31.76 2.84
N TYR A 170 1.26 31.56 2.29
CA TYR A 170 2.36 32.50 2.54
C TYR A 170 2.24 33.78 1.72
N LEU A 171 1.90 33.69 0.42
CA LEU A 171 1.90 34.85 -0.45
C LEU A 171 0.57 35.58 -0.43
N GLN A 172 -0.57 34.89 -0.31
CA GLN A 172 -1.90 35.48 -0.34
C GLN A 172 -2.55 35.62 1.05
N GLY A 173 -1.95 35.04 2.09
CA GLY A 173 -2.47 35.10 3.46
C GLY A 173 -3.80 34.37 3.68
N GLN A 174 -4.15 33.43 2.80
CA GLN A 174 -5.38 32.64 2.92
C GLN A 174 -5.20 31.53 3.97
N SER A 175 -6.27 31.17 4.66
CA SER A 175 -6.27 29.99 5.50
C SER A 175 -6.11 28.71 4.65
N PRO A 176 -5.35 27.70 5.11
CA PRO A 176 -5.26 26.44 4.40
C PRO A 176 -6.65 25.84 4.17
N PRO A 177 -6.97 25.34 2.97
CA PRO A 177 -8.21 24.62 2.75
C PRO A 177 -8.22 23.35 3.63
N ALA A 178 -9.40 22.95 4.08
CA ALA A 178 -9.57 21.68 4.77
C ALA A 178 -9.19 20.54 3.82
N PHE A 179 -8.37 19.62 4.32
CA PHE A 179 -7.95 18.43 3.59
C PHE A 179 -8.28 17.20 4.45
N ASP A 180 -9.31 16.49 4.06
CA ASP A 180 -9.85 15.35 4.82
C ASP A 180 -8.88 14.17 4.93
N LEU A 181 -7.92 14.05 3.98
CA LEU A 181 -6.87 13.04 3.99
C LEU A 181 -5.59 13.47 4.72
N LEU A 182 -5.53 14.66 5.33
CA LEU A 182 -4.31 15.19 5.92
C LEU A 182 -3.72 14.27 6.99
N PHE A 183 -4.56 13.75 7.87
CA PHE A 183 -4.14 12.81 8.91
C PHE A 183 -3.60 11.52 8.30
N TRP A 184 -4.34 10.90 7.40
CA TRP A 184 -3.94 9.68 6.71
C TRP A 184 -2.63 9.86 5.93
N ASN A 185 -2.48 10.99 5.23
CA ASN A 185 -1.27 11.29 4.46
C ASN A 185 -0.02 11.42 5.34
N SER A 186 -0.19 11.86 6.60
CA SER A 186 0.90 11.96 7.57
C SER A 186 1.12 10.67 8.37
N ASP A 187 0.18 9.73 8.37
CA ASP A 187 0.24 8.44 9.07
C ASP A 187 0.82 7.34 8.16
N GLY A 188 2.01 7.58 7.62
CA GLY A 188 2.71 6.64 6.76
C GLY A 188 3.18 5.39 7.50
N THR A 189 3.43 4.32 6.73
CA THR A 189 3.97 3.05 7.24
C THR A 189 5.43 2.93 6.84
N ASN A 190 6.28 2.51 7.78
CA ASN A 190 7.65 2.13 7.46
C ASN A 190 7.65 0.82 6.66
N LEU A 191 8.69 0.63 5.87
CA LEU A 191 8.91 -0.62 5.14
C LEU A 191 10.20 -1.28 5.59
N PRO A 192 10.24 -2.63 5.65
CA PRO A 192 11.49 -3.36 5.78
C PRO A 192 12.44 -3.04 4.63
N GLY A 193 13.73 -2.98 4.90
CA GLY A 193 14.72 -2.63 3.89
C GLY A 193 14.79 -3.60 2.70
N PRO A 194 14.72 -4.93 2.93
CA PRO A 194 14.73 -5.92 1.85
C PRO A 194 13.43 -6.05 1.06
N PHE A 195 12.33 -5.42 1.53
CA PHE A 195 11.05 -5.39 0.81
C PHE A 195 11.18 -4.63 -0.51
#